data_cc49166f0e86d6f6539687363a1e92e9
#
_entry.id   cc49166f0e86d6f6539687363a1e92e9
#
_cell.length_a   1.000
_cell.length_b   1.000
_cell.length_c   1.000
_cell.angle_alpha   90.00
_cell.angle_beta   90.00
_cell.angle_gamma   90.00
#
_symmetry.space_group_name_H-M   'P 1'
#
loop_
_entity.id
_entity.type
_entity.pdbx_description
1 polymer ?
#
loop_
_entity_poly.entity_id
_entity_poly.type
_entity_poly.pdbx_seq_one_letter_code
_entity_poly.pdbx_strand_id
1 'polypeptide(L)'
;EIKFKAFLDFAMQLGASKMATGHFVRTNENGDLLRGIDPNKDQSYFLYMLHQEQLRKAIFPVGGMTKTEVRRIAEENGLPVCKKKDSTGVCFIGERNFRQFLSTYLPAQPGDMVAPDGSVVGHHDGLMYYTLGQRRRLGIGGCGDGRSWFVIGKDLENNRLLVAQGEDHPMLYSTMSIGAEATWIGADPLAGGEPLRCTCKFRYRQGDQPVEVRRDGEKLLIHALTPQRAVTPGQSAVFYQGEKCLGGAIVEQILDAGQGKMDV
;
A
#
# COMPACT_ATOMS: atom_id res chain seq x y z
N GLU A 1 -15.39 1.86 -1.56
CA GLU A 1 -16.66 2.48 -1.97
C GLU A 1 -17.63 1.46 -2.61
N ILE A 2 -17.31 0.80 -3.72
CA ILE A 2 -18.29 -0.01 -4.46
C ILE A 2 -18.76 -1.23 -3.66
N LYS A 3 -17.88 -2.12 -3.23
CA LYS A 3 -18.26 -3.39 -2.59
C LYS A 3 -18.90 -3.22 -1.20
N PHE A 4 -18.24 -2.48 -0.32
CA PHE A 4 -18.60 -2.38 1.10
C PHE A 4 -19.44 -1.14 1.42
N LYS A 5 -19.88 -0.40 0.43
CA LYS A 5 -20.85 0.69 0.56
C LYS A 5 -22.02 0.45 -0.41
N ALA A 6 -21.93 0.91 -1.64
CA ALA A 6 -23.06 0.84 -2.58
C ALA A 6 -23.65 -0.56 -2.77
N PHE A 7 -22.80 -1.59 -2.96
CA PHE A 7 -23.29 -2.96 -3.13
C PHE A 7 -23.82 -3.56 -1.81
N LEU A 8 -23.15 -3.28 -0.69
CA LEU A 8 -23.62 -3.72 0.63
C LEU A 8 -24.98 -3.11 0.94
N ASP A 9 -25.15 -1.80 0.76
CA ASP A 9 -26.42 -1.09 0.99
C ASP A 9 -27.53 -1.65 0.11
N PHE A 10 -27.26 -1.89 -1.17
CA PHE A 10 -28.21 -2.50 -2.09
C PHE A 10 -28.61 -3.92 -1.68
N ALA A 11 -27.64 -4.75 -1.26
CA ALA A 11 -27.93 -6.09 -0.78
C ALA A 11 -28.82 -6.08 0.48
N MET A 12 -28.57 -5.15 1.41
CA MET A 12 -29.41 -4.99 2.62
C MET A 12 -30.84 -4.55 2.25
N GLN A 13 -31.01 -3.64 1.26
CA GLN A 13 -32.34 -3.25 0.76
C GLN A 13 -33.12 -4.42 0.16
N LEU A 14 -32.42 -5.39 -0.44
CA LEU A 14 -33.02 -6.62 -0.97
C LEU A 14 -33.32 -7.68 0.12
N GLY A 15 -33.09 -7.36 1.40
CA GLY A 15 -33.37 -8.26 2.53
C GLY A 15 -32.22 -9.19 2.91
N ALA A 16 -31.01 -9.01 2.36
CA ALA A 16 -29.86 -9.76 2.80
C ALA A 16 -29.48 -9.36 4.24
N SER A 17 -29.11 -10.31 5.07
CA SER A 17 -28.59 -10.04 6.41
C SER A 17 -27.06 -9.80 6.43
N LYS A 18 -26.34 -10.39 5.49
CA LYS A 18 -24.88 -10.28 5.35
C LYS A 18 -24.45 -10.43 3.89
N MET A 19 -23.27 -9.93 3.59
CA MET A 19 -22.60 -10.08 2.29
C MET A 19 -21.37 -10.96 2.41
N ALA A 20 -21.30 -12.06 1.67
CA ALA A 20 -20.10 -12.89 1.60
C ALA A 20 -19.14 -12.40 0.51
N THR A 21 -17.84 -12.42 0.81
CA THR A 21 -16.80 -12.00 -0.15
C THR A 21 -15.52 -12.83 0.01
N GLY A 22 -14.84 -13.11 -1.11
CA GLY A 22 -13.66 -13.95 -1.19
C GLY A 22 -12.35 -13.29 -0.74
N HIS A 23 -12.38 -12.27 0.12
CA HIS A 23 -11.15 -11.70 0.67
C HIS A 23 -10.56 -12.62 1.73
N PHE A 24 -9.24 -12.76 1.69
CA PHE A 24 -8.46 -13.50 2.69
C PHE A 24 -8.23 -12.62 3.93
N VAL A 25 -9.28 -12.41 4.70
CA VAL A 25 -9.28 -11.75 6.01
C VAL A 25 -10.26 -12.45 6.92
N ARG A 26 -10.19 -12.21 8.20
CA ARG A 26 -11.15 -12.69 9.20
C ARG A 26 -11.79 -11.53 9.94
N THR A 27 -12.95 -11.77 10.51
CA THR A 27 -13.61 -10.85 11.44
C THR A 27 -14.09 -11.62 12.66
N ASN A 28 -14.27 -10.93 13.76
CA ASN A 28 -14.90 -11.45 14.97
C ASN A 28 -16.29 -10.80 15.17
N GLU A 29 -16.99 -11.21 16.22
CA GLU A 29 -18.33 -10.72 16.54
C GLU A 29 -18.36 -9.21 16.86
N ASN A 30 -17.25 -8.65 17.33
CA ASN A 30 -17.12 -7.21 17.57
C ASN A 30 -16.98 -6.39 16.28
N GLY A 31 -16.76 -7.03 15.13
CA GLY A 31 -16.48 -6.36 13.85
C GLY A 31 -15.03 -5.89 13.74
N ASP A 32 -14.10 -6.51 14.48
CA ASP A 32 -12.69 -6.27 14.27
C ASP A 32 -12.22 -6.93 12.96
N LEU A 33 -11.35 -6.27 12.22
CA LEU A 33 -10.69 -6.84 11.06
C LEU A 33 -9.43 -7.59 11.52
N LEU A 34 -9.37 -8.87 11.21
CA LEU A 34 -8.24 -9.73 11.53
C LEU A 34 -7.55 -10.20 10.25
N ARG A 35 -6.24 -10.42 10.34
CA ARG A 35 -5.46 -10.98 9.22
C ARG A 35 -6.04 -12.31 8.75
N GLY A 36 -5.95 -12.60 7.47
CA GLY A 36 -6.13 -13.95 6.95
C GLY A 36 -5.03 -14.87 7.47
N ILE A 37 -5.32 -16.17 7.62
CA ILE A 37 -4.33 -17.13 8.13
C ILE A 37 -3.20 -17.41 7.13
N ASP A 38 -3.43 -17.17 5.84
CA ASP A 38 -2.38 -17.27 4.81
C ASP A 38 -1.62 -15.94 4.73
N PRO A 39 -0.38 -15.85 5.23
CA PRO A 39 0.38 -14.61 5.26
C PRO A 39 0.75 -14.09 3.86
N ASN A 40 0.75 -14.99 2.84
CA ASN A 40 1.01 -14.61 1.45
C ASN A 40 -0.23 -14.06 0.75
N LYS A 41 -1.41 -14.25 1.34
CA LYS A 41 -2.70 -13.84 0.76
C LYS A 41 -3.50 -12.90 1.66
N ASP A 42 -3.04 -12.64 2.89
CA ASP A 42 -3.70 -11.70 3.79
C ASP A 42 -3.98 -10.37 3.09
N GLN A 43 -5.25 -9.99 3.06
CA GLN A 43 -5.75 -8.79 2.38
C GLN A 43 -6.23 -7.70 3.35
N SER A 44 -5.93 -7.84 4.64
CA SER A 44 -6.30 -6.84 5.66
C SER A 44 -5.75 -5.45 5.33
N TYR A 45 -4.57 -5.39 4.71
CA TYR A 45 -3.95 -4.15 4.22
C TYR A 45 -4.87 -3.34 3.28
N PHE A 46 -5.69 -3.97 2.46
CA PHE A 46 -6.59 -3.30 1.52
C PHE A 46 -7.95 -2.94 2.11
N LEU A 47 -8.26 -3.46 3.30
CA LEU A 47 -9.56 -3.30 3.94
C LEU A 47 -9.51 -2.40 5.19
N TYR A 48 -8.38 -1.78 5.49
CA TYR A 48 -8.18 -0.96 6.69
C TYR A 48 -9.12 0.26 6.78
N MET A 49 -9.66 0.71 5.65
CA MET A 49 -10.61 1.83 5.59
C MET A 49 -12.06 1.43 5.90
N LEU A 50 -12.33 0.16 6.21
CA LEU A 50 -13.66 -0.29 6.59
C LEU A 50 -13.92 -0.01 8.06
N HIS A 51 -15.16 0.32 8.38
CA HIS A 51 -15.62 0.49 9.76
C HIS A 51 -16.28 -0.79 10.28
N GLN A 52 -16.37 -0.91 11.60
CA GLN A 52 -16.96 -2.08 12.26
C GLN A 52 -18.38 -2.41 11.79
N GLU A 53 -19.19 -1.40 11.47
CA GLU A 53 -20.56 -1.62 10.95
C GLU A 53 -20.56 -2.41 9.65
N GLN A 54 -19.66 -2.09 8.72
CA GLN A 54 -19.52 -2.79 7.44
C GLN A 54 -18.98 -4.20 7.67
N LEU A 55 -18.00 -4.34 8.55
CA LEU A 55 -17.37 -5.62 8.86
C LEU A 55 -18.33 -6.60 9.55
N ARG A 56 -19.24 -6.12 10.42
CA ARG A 56 -20.30 -6.96 11.02
C ARG A 56 -21.29 -7.50 9.98
N LYS A 57 -21.49 -6.80 8.90
CA LYS A 57 -22.36 -7.21 7.77
C LYS A 57 -21.64 -8.02 6.71
N ALA A 58 -20.32 -8.24 6.85
CA ALA A 58 -19.51 -8.99 5.91
C ALA A 58 -19.16 -10.38 6.45
N ILE A 59 -19.07 -11.36 5.54
CA ILE A 59 -18.57 -12.70 5.80
C ILE A 59 -17.38 -12.95 4.90
N PHE A 60 -16.31 -13.51 5.45
CA PHE A 60 -15.08 -13.84 4.73
C PHE A 60 -14.80 -15.35 4.79
N PRO A 61 -15.48 -16.17 4.00
CA PRO A 61 -15.45 -17.62 4.12
C PRO A 61 -14.06 -18.24 3.95
N VAL A 62 -13.19 -17.58 3.19
CA VAL A 62 -11.84 -18.08 2.87
C VAL A 62 -10.75 -17.52 3.79
N GLY A 63 -11.08 -16.63 4.71
CA GLY A 63 -10.10 -15.99 5.59
C GLY A 63 -9.44 -16.92 6.60
N GLY A 64 -10.13 -17.99 6.98
CA GLY A 64 -9.65 -19.07 7.84
C GLY A 64 -9.00 -20.23 7.10
N MET A 65 -8.62 -20.05 5.83
CA MET A 65 -8.02 -21.10 4.99
C MET A 65 -6.79 -20.56 4.24
N THR A 66 -5.85 -21.43 3.94
CA THR A 66 -4.76 -21.11 3.01
C THR A 66 -5.27 -21.13 1.56
N LYS A 67 -4.60 -20.43 0.67
CA LYS A 67 -4.95 -20.43 -0.76
C LYS A 67 -4.88 -21.84 -1.37
N THR A 68 -3.97 -22.66 -0.89
CA THR A 68 -3.82 -24.05 -1.30
C THR A 68 -5.06 -24.88 -0.93
N GLU A 69 -5.55 -24.72 0.30
CA GLU A 69 -6.77 -25.40 0.74
C GLU A 69 -8.00 -24.96 -0.06
N VAL A 70 -8.14 -23.65 -0.29
CA VAL A 70 -9.24 -23.10 -1.11
C VAL A 70 -9.22 -23.70 -2.53
N ARG A 71 -8.03 -23.83 -3.14
CA ARG A 71 -7.89 -24.43 -4.47
C ARG A 71 -8.23 -25.92 -4.46
N ARG A 72 -7.78 -26.66 -3.44
CA ARG A 72 -8.10 -28.09 -3.28
C ARG A 72 -9.62 -28.29 -3.19
N ILE A 73 -10.30 -27.52 -2.32
CA ILE A 73 -11.77 -27.58 -2.18
C ILE A 73 -12.46 -27.24 -3.51
N ALA A 74 -11.99 -26.25 -4.24
CA ALA A 74 -12.54 -25.88 -5.54
C ALA A 74 -12.37 -26.98 -6.58
N GLU A 75 -11.25 -27.69 -6.58
CA GLU A 75 -10.96 -28.81 -7.48
C GLU A 75 -11.82 -30.03 -7.14
N GLU A 76 -11.91 -30.42 -5.86
CA GLU A 76 -12.75 -31.51 -5.36
C GLU A 76 -14.24 -31.33 -5.69
N ASN A 77 -14.70 -30.07 -5.73
CA ASN A 77 -16.07 -29.72 -6.10
C ASN A 77 -16.25 -29.40 -7.60
N GLY A 78 -15.25 -29.64 -8.43
CA GLY A 78 -15.34 -29.45 -9.88
C GLY A 78 -15.56 -27.99 -10.32
N LEU A 79 -15.17 -27.00 -9.49
CA LEU A 79 -15.37 -25.59 -9.82
C LEU A 79 -14.44 -25.16 -10.96
N PRO A 80 -14.95 -24.53 -12.05
CA PRO A 80 -14.14 -24.18 -13.22
C PRO A 80 -13.04 -23.16 -12.94
N VAL A 81 -13.11 -22.47 -11.80
CA VAL A 81 -12.15 -21.45 -11.36
C VAL A 81 -10.96 -22.00 -10.58
N CYS A 82 -10.89 -23.31 -10.28
CA CYS A 82 -9.85 -23.92 -9.45
C CYS A 82 -8.43 -23.67 -10.01
N LYS A 83 -8.26 -23.64 -11.34
CA LYS A 83 -6.97 -23.39 -12.04
C LYS A 83 -6.76 -21.94 -12.45
N LYS A 84 -7.72 -21.03 -12.16
CA LYS A 84 -7.61 -19.63 -12.54
C LYS A 84 -6.42 -18.98 -11.81
N LYS A 85 -5.57 -18.27 -12.58
CA LYS A 85 -4.48 -17.47 -12.03
C LYS A 85 -5.02 -16.37 -11.11
N ASP A 86 -4.23 -15.98 -10.11
CA ASP A 86 -4.59 -14.86 -9.25
C ASP A 86 -4.68 -13.59 -10.08
N SER A 87 -5.69 -12.77 -9.81
CA SER A 87 -5.82 -11.47 -10.46
C SER A 87 -4.69 -10.55 -10.02
N THR A 88 -3.94 -10.03 -10.97
CA THR A 88 -2.82 -9.10 -10.74
C THR A 88 -3.18 -7.65 -11.08
N GLY A 89 -4.34 -7.42 -11.69
CA GLY A 89 -4.83 -6.11 -12.09
C GLY A 89 -5.69 -5.42 -11.02
N VAL A 90 -5.93 -4.13 -11.24
CA VAL A 90 -6.86 -3.35 -10.42
C VAL A 90 -8.29 -3.84 -10.66
N CYS A 91 -9.05 -4.04 -9.56
CA CYS A 91 -10.44 -4.48 -9.65
C CYS A 91 -11.26 -3.57 -10.58
N PHE A 92 -12.09 -4.17 -11.44
CA PHE A 92 -12.96 -3.53 -12.43
C PHE A 92 -12.26 -2.92 -13.66
N ILE A 93 -10.92 -2.78 -13.67
CA ILE A 93 -10.17 -2.25 -14.83
C ILE A 93 -9.68 -3.40 -15.73
N GLY A 94 -9.47 -4.59 -15.16
CA GLY A 94 -8.95 -5.76 -15.86
C GLY A 94 -7.45 -5.69 -16.14
N GLU A 95 -6.95 -6.67 -16.91
CA GLU A 95 -5.53 -6.70 -17.33
C GLU A 95 -5.34 -5.73 -18.50
N ARG A 96 -4.82 -4.54 -18.21
CA ARG A 96 -4.42 -3.55 -19.22
C ARG A 96 -2.95 -3.20 -19.05
N ASN A 97 -2.32 -2.78 -20.13
CA ASN A 97 -0.99 -2.20 -20.04
C ASN A 97 -1.10 -0.88 -19.23
N PHE A 98 -0.50 -0.87 -18.05
CA PHE A 98 -0.60 0.24 -17.10
C PHE A 98 -0.17 1.59 -17.71
N ARG A 99 0.91 1.61 -18.50
CA ARG A 99 1.36 2.82 -19.19
C ARG A 99 0.31 3.33 -20.18
N GLN A 100 -0.23 2.44 -21.01
CA GLN A 100 -1.23 2.79 -21.99
C GLN A 100 -2.54 3.26 -21.34
N PHE A 101 -2.91 2.65 -20.20
CA PHE A 101 -4.07 3.08 -19.43
C PHE A 101 -3.86 4.49 -18.86
N LEU A 102 -2.73 4.75 -18.19
CA LEU A 102 -2.44 6.06 -17.61
C LEU A 102 -2.30 7.16 -18.66
N SER A 103 -1.68 6.89 -19.80
CA SER A 103 -1.51 7.89 -20.87
C SER A 103 -2.82 8.40 -21.45
N THR A 104 -3.92 7.66 -21.27
CA THR A 104 -5.27 8.09 -21.67
C THR A 104 -5.79 9.24 -20.81
N TYR A 105 -5.38 9.29 -19.54
CA TYR A 105 -5.89 10.26 -18.55
C TYR A 105 -4.87 11.34 -18.18
N LEU A 106 -3.59 11.01 -18.25
CA LEU A 106 -2.50 11.90 -17.85
C LEU A 106 -1.51 12.02 -19.02
N PRO A 107 -1.36 13.19 -19.63
CA PRO A 107 -0.35 13.39 -20.67
C PRO A 107 1.05 13.18 -20.08
N ALA A 108 1.80 12.26 -20.68
CA ALA A 108 3.18 12.00 -20.29
C ALA A 108 4.09 13.14 -20.75
N GLN A 109 4.92 13.64 -19.84
CA GLN A 109 5.95 14.64 -20.15
C GLN A 109 7.31 13.98 -19.97
N PRO A 110 8.06 13.69 -21.04
CA PRO A 110 9.43 13.19 -20.94
C PRO A 110 10.35 14.21 -20.26
N GLY A 111 11.37 13.71 -19.58
CA GLY A 111 12.36 14.56 -18.90
C GLY A 111 13.61 13.78 -18.53
N ASP A 112 14.50 14.40 -17.78
CA ASP A 112 15.80 13.85 -17.44
C ASP A 112 15.77 12.99 -16.17
N MET A 113 16.58 11.93 -16.17
CA MET A 113 16.99 11.20 -14.97
C MET A 113 18.30 11.78 -14.47
N VAL A 114 18.28 12.31 -13.23
CA VAL A 114 19.40 13.07 -12.67
C VAL A 114 19.93 12.37 -11.43
N ALA A 115 21.26 12.22 -11.37
CA ALA A 115 21.97 11.68 -10.21
C ALA A 115 22.18 12.78 -9.13
N PRO A 116 22.56 12.41 -7.87
CA PRO A 116 22.75 13.38 -6.80
C PRO A 116 23.82 14.44 -7.05
N ASP A 117 24.77 14.17 -7.93
CA ASP A 117 25.82 15.12 -8.35
C ASP A 117 25.34 16.09 -9.44
N GLY A 118 24.06 15.99 -9.85
CA GLY A 118 23.48 16.80 -10.92
C GLY A 118 23.71 16.25 -12.35
N SER A 119 24.41 15.15 -12.50
CA SER A 119 24.64 14.56 -13.84
C SER A 119 23.37 13.94 -14.40
N VAL A 120 23.12 14.14 -15.70
CA VAL A 120 22.03 13.47 -16.42
C VAL A 120 22.52 12.09 -16.83
N VAL A 121 21.83 11.05 -16.33
CA VAL A 121 22.19 9.63 -16.53
C VAL A 121 21.21 8.88 -17.43
N GLY A 122 20.13 9.52 -17.85
CA GLY A 122 19.12 8.95 -18.73
C GLY A 122 17.93 9.85 -18.92
N HIS A 123 16.89 9.33 -19.58
CA HIS A 123 15.64 10.04 -19.82
C HIS A 123 14.46 9.19 -19.38
N HIS A 124 13.39 9.83 -18.89
CA HIS A 124 12.14 9.17 -18.53
C HIS A 124 10.98 9.58 -19.45
N ASP A 125 9.99 8.70 -19.61
CA ASP A 125 8.81 8.94 -20.45
C ASP A 125 7.70 9.72 -19.74
N GLY A 126 7.89 10.06 -18.47
CA GLY A 126 6.94 10.77 -17.61
C GLY A 126 7.05 10.30 -16.15
N LEU A 127 7.12 11.24 -15.21
CA LEU A 127 7.33 10.97 -13.76
C LEU A 127 6.27 10.04 -13.16
N MET A 128 5.05 10.04 -13.69
CA MET A 128 3.94 9.22 -13.23
C MET A 128 4.16 7.71 -13.38
N TYR A 129 5.08 7.30 -14.26
CA TYR A 129 5.38 5.87 -14.50
C TYR A 129 6.40 5.29 -13.53
N TYR A 130 6.96 6.11 -12.63
CA TYR A 130 8.04 5.71 -11.74
C TYR A 130 7.61 5.83 -10.28
N THR A 131 8.13 4.92 -9.45
CA THR A 131 7.85 4.87 -8.01
C THR A 131 9.16 4.87 -7.23
N LEU A 132 9.19 5.47 -6.05
CA LEU A 132 10.35 5.44 -5.14
C LEU A 132 10.82 3.99 -4.91
N GLY A 133 12.14 3.79 -4.97
CA GLY A 133 12.79 2.49 -4.84
C GLY A 133 12.67 1.59 -6.07
N GLN A 134 12.08 2.05 -7.17
CA GLN A 134 12.03 1.29 -8.43
C GLN A 134 13.43 1.11 -9.00
N ARG A 135 13.77 -0.14 -9.35
CA ARG A 135 15.02 -0.52 -10.01
C ARG A 135 14.82 -0.86 -11.48
N ARG A 136 13.74 -1.56 -11.80
CA ARG A 136 13.51 -2.09 -13.15
C ARG A 136 12.94 -1.04 -14.08
N ARG A 137 13.27 -1.16 -15.38
CA ARG A 137 12.72 -0.31 -16.47
C ARG A 137 13.13 1.16 -16.37
N LEU A 138 14.31 1.44 -15.80
CA LEU A 138 14.89 2.78 -15.86
C LEU A 138 15.60 3.03 -17.19
N GLY A 139 16.13 1.99 -17.83
CA GLY A 139 16.84 2.15 -19.11
C GLY A 139 18.20 2.85 -18.98
N ILE A 140 18.71 3.00 -17.77
CA ILE A 140 20.02 3.57 -17.51
C ILE A 140 21.07 2.48 -17.73
N GLY A 141 21.98 2.69 -18.68
CA GLY A 141 23.05 1.75 -18.98
C GLY A 141 24.39 2.44 -19.19
N GLY A 142 25.50 1.74 -18.90
CA GLY A 142 26.83 2.17 -19.26
C GLY A 142 27.43 3.33 -18.46
N CYS A 143 26.78 3.79 -17.39
CA CYS A 143 27.31 4.87 -16.55
C CYS A 143 27.32 4.48 -15.05
N GLY A 144 28.17 5.17 -14.28
CA GLY A 144 28.34 4.98 -12.85
C GLY A 144 29.32 3.87 -12.48
N ASP A 145 29.20 3.35 -11.24
CA ASP A 145 30.13 2.39 -10.62
C ASP A 145 29.75 0.90 -10.83
N GLY A 146 28.76 0.63 -11.70
CA GLY A 146 28.29 -0.73 -11.99
C GLY A 146 27.18 -1.24 -11.06
N ARG A 147 26.87 -0.55 -9.95
CA ARG A 147 25.74 -0.88 -9.11
C ARG A 147 24.41 -0.52 -9.78
N SER A 148 23.33 -1.16 -9.35
CA SER A 148 21.99 -0.87 -9.89
C SER A 148 21.52 0.52 -9.53
N TRP A 149 20.80 1.16 -10.45
CA TRP A 149 20.12 2.42 -10.25
C TRP A 149 18.74 2.24 -9.58
N PHE A 150 18.39 3.16 -8.72
CA PHE A 150 17.10 3.21 -8.03
C PHE A 150 16.52 4.62 -8.07
N VAL A 151 15.19 4.72 -8.19
CA VAL A 151 14.49 5.98 -8.05
C VAL A 151 14.54 6.41 -6.58
N ILE A 152 15.10 7.58 -6.32
CA ILE A 152 15.24 8.18 -4.98
C ILE A 152 14.31 9.38 -4.76
N GLY A 153 13.72 9.94 -5.83
CA GLY A 153 12.83 11.09 -5.73
C GLY A 153 12.27 11.51 -7.07
N LYS A 154 11.44 12.55 -7.02
CA LYS A 154 10.88 13.24 -8.20
C LYS A 154 10.95 14.74 -7.93
N ASP A 155 11.55 15.47 -8.85
CA ASP A 155 11.52 16.93 -8.92
C ASP A 155 10.40 17.31 -9.89
N LEU A 156 9.24 17.65 -9.34
CA LEU A 156 8.05 17.95 -10.15
C LEU A 156 8.17 19.30 -10.85
N GLU A 157 8.85 20.28 -10.26
CA GLU A 157 9.01 21.63 -10.83
C GLU A 157 9.87 21.61 -12.10
N ASN A 158 10.96 20.83 -12.07
CA ASN A 158 11.89 20.75 -13.20
C ASN A 158 11.63 19.50 -14.06
N ASN A 159 10.58 18.72 -13.79
CA ASN A 159 10.25 17.47 -14.46
C ASN A 159 11.44 16.48 -14.52
N ARG A 160 12.11 16.27 -13.37
CA ARG A 160 13.29 15.39 -13.26
C ARG A 160 13.00 14.18 -12.40
N LEU A 161 13.46 13.01 -12.83
CA LEU A 161 13.45 11.80 -12.01
C LEU A 161 14.81 11.69 -11.31
N LEU A 162 14.81 11.76 -9.98
CA LEU A 162 16.03 11.63 -9.19
C LEU A 162 16.36 10.16 -9.02
N VAL A 163 17.57 9.77 -9.36
CA VAL A 163 18.04 8.38 -9.32
C VAL A 163 19.41 8.27 -8.67
N ALA A 164 19.68 7.19 -7.95
CA ALA A 164 20.99 6.92 -7.35
C ALA A 164 21.38 5.45 -7.49
N GLN A 165 22.68 5.17 -7.42
CA GLN A 165 23.21 3.82 -7.44
C GLN A 165 23.30 3.24 -6.02
N GLY A 166 23.09 1.91 -5.92
CA GLY A 166 23.14 1.16 -4.67
C GLY A 166 21.78 1.04 -3.99
N GLU A 167 21.47 -0.17 -3.53
CA GLU A 167 20.24 -0.46 -2.79
C GLU A 167 20.27 0.07 -1.36
N ASP A 168 21.45 0.41 -0.86
CA ASP A 168 21.77 0.96 0.44
C ASP A 168 21.88 2.49 0.47
N HIS A 169 21.57 3.16 -0.65
CA HIS A 169 21.66 4.61 -0.74
C HIS A 169 20.76 5.28 0.32
N PRO A 170 21.29 6.21 1.15
CA PRO A 170 20.55 6.79 2.29
C PRO A 170 19.18 7.38 1.91
N MET A 171 19.08 8.01 0.75
CA MET A 171 17.84 8.61 0.25
C MET A 171 16.72 7.58 -0.06
N LEU A 172 17.02 6.28 -0.03
CA LEU A 172 16.02 5.23 -0.13
C LEU A 172 15.35 4.92 1.22
N TYR A 173 15.86 5.43 2.33
CA TYR A 173 15.43 5.06 3.67
C TYR A 173 14.92 6.26 4.45
N SER A 174 13.87 6.02 5.22
CA SER A 174 13.25 7.00 6.11
C SER A 174 12.79 6.35 7.41
N THR A 175 12.76 7.12 8.50
CA THR A 175 12.20 6.69 9.78
C THR A 175 10.95 7.48 10.16
N MET A 176 10.75 8.66 9.59
CA MET A 176 9.68 9.57 9.98
C MET A 176 8.79 9.91 8.78
N SER A 177 7.48 9.83 8.96
CA SER A 177 6.51 10.24 7.94
C SER A 177 5.26 10.86 8.57
N ILE A 178 4.58 11.70 7.80
CA ILE A 178 3.25 12.22 8.11
C ILE A 178 2.20 11.37 7.41
N GLY A 179 1.21 10.92 8.17
CA GLY A 179 0.00 10.28 7.66
C GLY A 179 -1.19 11.23 7.71
N ALA A 180 -1.90 11.33 6.61
CA ALA A 180 -3.16 12.06 6.50
C ALA A 180 -4.34 11.09 6.39
N GLU A 181 -5.56 11.62 6.48
CA GLU A 181 -6.82 10.85 6.32
C GLU A 181 -6.86 9.59 7.18
N ALA A 182 -6.49 9.72 8.46
CA ALA A 182 -6.47 8.59 9.38
C ALA A 182 -7.85 7.97 9.54
N THR A 183 -7.93 6.66 9.36
CA THR A 183 -9.15 5.86 9.54
C THR A 183 -8.90 4.76 10.55
N TRP A 184 -9.80 4.64 11.55
CA TRP A 184 -9.76 3.59 12.54
C TRP A 184 -10.98 2.66 12.39
N ILE A 185 -10.74 1.35 12.45
CA ILE A 185 -11.81 0.35 12.31
C ILE A 185 -12.75 0.40 13.50
N GLY A 186 -12.21 0.51 14.70
CA GLY A 186 -12.93 0.66 15.96
C GLY A 186 -12.73 2.03 16.59
N ALA A 187 -12.60 2.05 17.90
CA ALA A 187 -12.27 3.27 18.63
C ALA A 187 -10.89 3.79 18.23
N ASP A 188 -10.74 5.10 18.21
CA ASP A 188 -9.47 5.76 17.95
C ASP A 188 -8.48 5.48 19.12
N PRO A 189 -7.38 4.75 18.87
CA PRO A 189 -6.44 4.42 19.92
C PRO A 189 -5.60 5.61 20.41
N LEU A 190 -5.66 6.74 19.70
CA LEU A 190 -4.97 7.99 20.05
C LEU A 190 -5.89 9.01 20.74
N ALA A 191 -7.15 8.68 21.02
CA ALA A 191 -8.10 9.60 21.65
C ALA A 191 -7.67 10.08 23.05
N GLY A 192 -6.88 9.27 23.77
CA GLY A 192 -6.32 9.62 25.08
C GLY A 192 -5.09 10.50 25.05
N GLY A 193 -4.55 10.81 23.85
CA GLY A 193 -3.33 11.62 23.69
C GLY A 193 -2.02 10.84 23.82
N GLU A 194 -2.07 9.59 24.27
CA GLU A 194 -0.88 8.74 24.41
C GLU A 194 -0.42 8.20 23.04
N PRO A 195 0.90 8.04 22.85
CA PRO A 195 1.42 7.43 21.64
C PRO A 195 0.99 5.97 21.49
N LEU A 196 0.61 5.58 20.28
CA LEU A 196 0.32 4.20 19.95
C LEU A 196 1.61 3.47 19.51
N ARG A 197 2.00 2.43 20.26
CA ARG A 197 3.04 1.50 19.84
C ARG A 197 2.40 0.28 19.21
N CYS A 198 2.72 0.07 17.94
CA CYS A 198 2.11 -1.01 17.14
C CYS A 198 3.07 -1.45 16.03
N THR A 199 2.61 -2.32 15.13
CA THR A 199 3.33 -2.58 13.88
C THR A 199 2.62 -1.91 12.70
N CYS A 200 3.40 -1.57 11.67
CA CYS A 200 2.93 -0.92 10.45
C CYS A 200 3.38 -1.68 9.21
N LYS A 201 2.55 -1.68 8.19
CA LYS A 201 2.94 -2.02 6.82
C LYS A 201 2.77 -0.79 5.95
N PHE A 202 3.87 -0.34 5.33
CA PHE A 202 3.87 0.74 4.33
C PHE A 202 3.60 0.22 2.91
N ARG A 203 3.60 -1.11 2.72
CA ARG A 203 3.28 -1.81 1.47
C ARG A 203 2.63 -3.15 1.76
N TYR A 204 1.76 -3.60 0.88
CA TYR A 204 1.01 -4.86 1.01
C TYR A 204 1.88 -6.08 1.37
N ARG A 205 3.00 -6.28 0.67
CA ARG A 205 3.87 -7.45 0.88
C ARG A 205 5.04 -7.20 1.82
N GLN A 206 5.06 -6.07 2.50
CA GLN A 206 6.08 -5.78 3.50
C GLN A 206 5.80 -6.58 4.77
N GLY A 207 6.87 -7.03 5.45
CA GLY A 207 6.76 -7.53 6.82
C GLY A 207 6.34 -6.42 7.79
N ASP A 208 5.90 -6.81 8.96
CA ASP A 208 5.51 -5.88 10.02
C ASP A 208 6.72 -5.07 10.51
N GLN A 209 6.55 -3.75 10.58
CA GLN A 209 7.57 -2.83 11.06
C GLN A 209 7.13 -2.20 12.37
N PRO A 210 7.93 -2.25 13.44
CA PRO A 210 7.57 -1.60 14.69
C PRO A 210 7.58 -0.09 14.52
N VAL A 211 6.49 0.55 14.96
CA VAL A 211 6.30 2.00 14.88
C VAL A 211 5.74 2.58 16.16
N GLU A 212 6.01 3.84 16.39
CA GLU A 212 5.29 4.69 17.33
C GLU A 212 4.51 5.74 16.53
N VAL A 213 3.20 5.83 16.78
CA VAL A 213 2.29 6.76 16.11
C VAL A 213 1.79 7.77 17.12
N ARG A 214 1.85 9.04 16.75
CA ARG A 214 1.34 10.15 17.56
C ARG A 214 0.37 11.00 16.74
N ARG A 215 -0.57 11.63 17.41
CA ARG A 215 -1.43 12.62 16.77
C ARG A 215 -0.70 13.96 16.69
N ASP A 216 -0.80 14.61 15.52
CA ASP A 216 -0.30 15.95 15.25
C ASP A 216 -1.41 16.73 14.52
N GLY A 217 -2.25 17.41 15.29
CA GLY A 217 -3.48 18.02 14.78
C GLY A 217 -4.42 16.97 14.16
N GLU A 218 -4.77 17.13 12.91
CA GLU A 218 -5.59 16.17 12.14
C GLU A 218 -4.75 15.04 11.50
N LYS A 219 -3.43 15.15 11.56
CA LYS A 219 -2.50 14.21 10.96
C LYS A 219 -1.90 13.25 11.99
N LEU A 220 -1.17 12.28 11.50
CA LEU A 220 -0.40 11.33 12.31
C LEU A 220 1.09 11.51 12.03
N LEU A 221 1.89 11.64 13.08
CA LEU A 221 3.33 11.47 13.02
C LEU A 221 3.64 9.99 13.21
N ILE A 222 4.24 9.36 12.23
CA ILE A 222 4.58 7.94 12.21
C ILE A 222 6.09 7.82 12.29
N HIS A 223 6.59 7.30 13.41
CA HIS A 223 8.01 7.03 13.63
C HIS A 223 8.26 5.52 13.56
N ALA A 224 8.94 5.06 12.52
CA ALA A 224 9.41 3.69 12.39
C ALA A 224 10.70 3.51 13.21
N LEU A 225 10.74 2.47 14.06
CA LEU A 225 11.89 2.24 14.94
C LEU A 225 13.14 1.75 14.20
N THR A 226 12.99 1.39 12.94
CA THR A 226 14.09 1.05 12.02
C THR A 226 13.87 1.75 10.68
N PRO A 227 14.93 2.10 9.94
CA PRO A 227 14.82 2.74 8.64
C PRO A 227 13.98 1.91 7.66
N GLN A 228 12.98 2.55 7.06
CA GLN A 228 12.05 1.93 6.11
C GLN A 228 12.42 2.29 4.69
N ARG A 229 12.55 1.27 3.84
CA ARG A 229 12.95 1.46 2.45
C ARG A 229 11.80 1.95 1.60
N ALA A 230 12.01 3.07 0.93
CA ALA A 230 11.15 3.64 -0.11
C ALA A 230 9.68 3.79 0.36
N VAL A 231 9.47 4.33 1.56
CA VAL A 231 8.15 4.83 1.96
C VAL A 231 7.74 5.89 0.96
N THR A 232 6.52 5.80 0.43
CA THR A 232 6.14 6.63 -0.73
C THR A 232 4.86 7.40 -0.41
N PRO A 233 4.84 8.72 -0.59
CA PRO A 233 3.62 9.51 -0.52
C PRO A 233 2.51 8.95 -1.42
N GLY A 234 1.26 8.99 -0.95
CA GLY A 234 0.11 8.38 -1.61
C GLY A 234 -0.08 6.89 -1.33
N GLN A 235 0.85 6.21 -0.67
CA GLN A 235 0.65 4.84 -0.20
C GLN A 235 0.06 4.81 1.22
N SER A 236 -0.60 3.70 1.56
CA SER A 236 -1.18 3.52 2.89
C SER A 236 -0.13 3.04 3.89
N ALA A 237 -0.12 3.63 5.09
CA ALA A 237 0.49 3.08 6.29
C ALA A 237 -0.63 2.40 7.10
N VAL A 238 -0.60 1.07 7.20
CA VAL A 238 -1.65 0.28 7.85
C VAL A 238 -1.13 -0.28 9.17
N PHE A 239 -1.86 -0.02 10.26
CA PHE A 239 -1.45 -0.31 11.63
C PHE A 239 -2.07 -1.61 12.15
N TYR A 240 -1.26 -2.37 12.89
CA TYR A 240 -1.66 -3.67 13.44
C TYR A 240 -1.23 -3.83 14.89
N GLN A 241 -2.02 -4.56 15.63
CA GLN A 241 -1.68 -5.09 16.95
C GLN A 241 -1.89 -6.61 16.93
N GLY A 242 -0.79 -7.35 16.77
CA GLY A 242 -0.86 -8.79 16.49
C GLY A 242 -1.61 -9.09 15.21
N GLU A 243 -2.69 -9.87 15.30
CA GLU A 243 -3.54 -10.21 14.15
C GLU A 243 -4.57 -9.12 13.80
N LYS A 244 -4.83 -8.19 14.72
CA LYS A 244 -5.87 -7.16 14.56
C LYS A 244 -5.33 -6.00 13.73
N CYS A 245 -6.02 -5.67 12.64
CA CYS A 245 -5.85 -4.43 11.90
C CYS A 245 -6.58 -3.32 12.66
N LEU A 246 -5.85 -2.27 13.05
CA LEU A 246 -6.41 -1.15 13.80
C LEU A 246 -7.02 -0.10 12.87
N GLY A 247 -6.46 0.05 11.69
CA GLY A 247 -6.77 1.11 10.74
C GLY A 247 -5.52 1.52 9.97
N GLY A 248 -5.47 2.75 9.49
CA GLY A 248 -4.33 3.27 8.74
C GLY A 248 -4.47 4.73 8.39
N ALA A 249 -3.48 5.23 7.66
CA ALA A 249 -3.45 6.58 7.11
C ALA A 249 -2.80 6.56 5.73
N ILE A 250 -3.02 7.59 4.94
CA ILE A 250 -2.29 7.80 3.68
C ILE A 250 -1.00 8.54 4.02
N VAL A 251 0.14 8.01 3.59
CA VAL A 251 1.43 8.71 3.71
C VAL A 251 1.36 9.97 2.87
N GLU A 252 1.47 11.13 3.50
CA GLU A 252 1.45 12.43 2.84
C GLU A 252 2.87 12.94 2.58
N GLN A 253 3.73 12.83 3.59
CA GLN A 253 5.08 13.40 3.56
C GLN A 253 6.08 12.51 4.30
N ILE A 254 7.34 12.57 3.88
CA ILE A 254 8.49 11.95 4.54
C ILE A 254 9.34 13.04 5.17
N LEU A 255 9.76 12.86 6.44
CA LEU A 255 10.37 13.93 7.26
C LEU A 255 11.84 13.68 7.60
N ASP A 256 12.54 12.77 6.95
CA ASP A 256 13.86 12.39 7.45
C ASP A 256 14.98 13.36 7.18
N ALA A 257 15.82 13.53 8.19
CA ALA A 257 16.96 14.43 8.24
C ALA A 257 18.10 14.10 7.26
N GLY A 258 18.11 12.94 6.64
CA GLY A 258 19.09 12.59 5.60
C GLY A 258 18.62 12.93 4.18
N GLN A 259 17.35 13.23 4.04
CA GLN A 259 16.74 13.71 2.80
C GLN A 259 16.56 15.22 2.99
N GLY A 260 17.47 16.02 2.48
CA GLY A 260 17.20 17.47 2.39
C GLY A 260 15.75 17.63 1.91
N LYS A 261 15.02 18.62 2.45
CA LYS A 261 13.62 18.92 2.10
C LYS A 261 13.40 18.67 0.62
N MET A 262 12.89 17.50 0.28
CA MET A 262 12.29 17.28 -1.02
C MET A 262 10.80 17.56 -0.79
N ASP A 263 10.41 18.80 -1.07
CA ASP A 263 9.01 19.15 -1.25
C ASP A 263 8.51 18.26 -2.40
N VAL A 264 7.59 17.36 -2.09
CA VAL A 264 6.93 16.47 -3.06
C VAL A 264 5.64 17.12 -3.49
#